data_206a253b29f3187fd2ae12b3944174cd
#
_entry.id   206a253b29f3187fd2ae12b3944174cd
#
_cell.length_a   1.000
_cell.length_b   1.000
_cell.length_c   1.000
_cell.angle_alpha   90.00
_cell.angle_beta   90.00
_cell.angle_gamma   90.00
#
_symmetry.space_group_name_H-M   'P 1'
#
loop_
_entity.id
_entity.type
_entity.pdbx_description
1 polymer ?
#
loop_
_entity_poly.entity_id
_entity_poly.type
_entity_poly.pdbx_seq_one_letter_code
_entity_poly.pdbx_strand_id
1 'polypeptide(L)'
;MVQKRGIMVALYGYYGYGYYYDPMYILIIISCVIALIAQVKVKSTFNKYSKVSSSKRMTGAMVAEQLLRSQGIYDVSIQRVSGSLTDNYNPRNKTLNLSDSVYNSTSVAAIGVAAHETGHAIQHAYGYGPLSFRTALFPLASVGSQVSWILIVLSLIHI
;
A
#
# COMPACT_ATOMS: atom_id res chain seq x y z
N MET A 1 20.90 -48.16 33.42
CA MET A 1 20.98 -46.93 32.58
C MET A 1 19.71 -46.67 31.71
N VAL A 2 18.68 -47.50 31.81
CA VAL A 2 17.44 -47.43 30.98
C VAL A 2 16.32 -46.60 31.64
N GLN A 3 16.36 -46.45 32.97
CA GLN A 3 15.25 -45.83 33.72
C GLN A 3 15.16 -44.28 33.59
N LYS A 4 16.25 -43.60 33.23
CA LYS A 4 16.23 -42.10 33.04
C LYS A 4 15.59 -41.64 31.74
N ARG A 5 15.52 -42.48 30.70
CA ARG A 5 14.91 -42.11 29.42
C ARG A 5 13.37 -42.11 29.47
N GLY A 6 12.77 -43.00 30.24
CA GLY A 6 11.31 -43.09 30.36
C GLY A 6 10.69 -41.88 31.10
N ILE A 7 11.38 -41.37 32.13
CA ILE A 7 10.91 -40.22 32.90
C ILE A 7 10.98 -38.91 32.06
N MET A 8 12.01 -38.79 31.22
CA MET A 8 12.16 -37.62 30.35
C MET A 8 11.09 -37.55 29.24
N VAL A 9 10.74 -38.70 28.67
CA VAL A 9 9.66 -38.79 27.68
C VAL A 9 8.29 -38.54 28.30
N ALA A 10 8.06 -39.02 29.54
CA ALA A 10 6.82 -38.76 30.28
C ALA A 10 6.67 -37.27 30.68
N LEU A 11 7.77 -36.61 31.04
CA LEU A 11 7.76 -35.19 31.36
C LEU A 11 7.52 -34.31 30.10
N TYR A 12 8.04 -34.72 28.94
CA TYR A 12 7.76 -34.05 27.68
C TYR A 12 6.30 -34.23 27.19
N GLY A 13 5.67 -35.37 27.53
CA GLY A 13 4.26 -35.62 27.20
C GLY A 13 3.26 -34.97 28.17
N TYR A 14 3.68 -34.57 29.37
CA TYR A 14 2.81 -33.91 30.35
C TYR A 14 2.84 -32.38 30.31
N TYR A 15 3.84 -31.77 29.67
CA TYR A 15 3.75 -30.36 29.23
C TYR A 15 2.84 -30.28 27.99
N GLY A 16 1.60 -30.68 28.26
CA GLY A 16 0.50 -30.67 27.37
C GLY A 16 0.30 -29.35 26.70
N TYR A 17 -0.29 -29.39 25.58
CA TYR A 17 -1.14 -28.41 24.88
C TYR A 17 -1.46 -27.14 25.70
N GLY A 18 -0.44 -26.49 26.22
CA GLY A 18 -0.49 -25.07 26.55
C GLY A 18 -0.55 -24.37 25.22
N TYR A 19 -1.63 -23.65 24.95
CA TYR A 19 -1.70 -22.68 23.87
C TYR A 19 -0.47 -21.78 23.99
N TYR A 20 0.57 -22.09 23.25
CA TYR A 20 1.74 -21.24 23.14
C TYR A 20 1.28 -20.04 22.33
N TYR A 21 0.84 -19.00 23.03
CA TYR A 21 0.59 -17.69 22.42
C TYR A 21 1.95 -17.17 21.95
N ASP A 22 2.26 -17.41 20.69
CA ASP A 22 3.41 -16.78 20.06
C ASP A 22 3.17 -15.25 20.06
N PRO A 23 4.01 -14.48 20.75
CA PRO A 23 3.87 -13.03 20.80
C PRO A 23 3.79 -12.36 19.41
N MET A 24 4.28 -13.04 18.37
CA MET A 24 4.15 -12.58 16.97
C MET A 24 2.69 -12.43 16.53
N TYR A 25 1.76 -13.28 17.00
CA TYR A 25 0.34 -13.13 16.68
C TYR A 25 -0.24 -11.83 17.22
N ILE A 26 0.21 -11.38 18.39
CA ILE A 26 -0.22 -10.12 18.99
C ILE A 26 0.22 -8.95 18.11
N LEU A 27 1.46 -8.97 17.63
CA LEU A 27 1.97 -7.93 16.72
C LEU A 27 1.20 -7.89 15.39
N ILE A 28 0.86 -9.05 14.84
CA ILE A 28 0.04 -9.14 13.62
C ILE A 28 -1.34 -8.54 13.86
N ILE A 29 -2.01 -8.90 14.96
CA ILE A 29 -3.33 -8.36 15.31
C ILE A 29 -3.27 -6.85 15.48
N ILE A 30 -2.30 -6.33 16.23
CA ILE A 30 -2.11 -4.88 16.42
C ILE A 30 -1.91 -4.19 15.05
N SER A 31 -1.07 -4.74 14.19
CA SER A 31 -0.82 -4.20 12.85
C SER A 31 -2.08 -4.17 11.99
N CYS A 32 -2.87 -5.24 12.01
CA CYS A 32 -4.16 -5.31 11.32
C CYS A 32 -5.16 -4.27 11.84
N VAL A 33 -5.26 -4.10 13.16
CA VAL A 33 -6.16 -3.10 13.78
C VAL A 33 -5.75 -1.69 13.37
N ILE A 34 -4.46 -1.36 13.43
CA ILE A 34 -3.95 -0.05 12.99
C ILE A 34 -4.26 0.18 11.52
N ALA A 35 -4.03 -0.81 10.65
CA ALA A 35 -4.32 -0.71 9.22
C ALA A 35 -5.82 -0.49 8.95
N LEU A 36 -6.71 -1.20 9.65
CA LEU A 36 -8.16 -1.02 9.53
C LEU A 36 -8.60 0.39 9.96
N ILE A 37 -8.11 0.88 11.10
CA ILE A 37 -8.39 2.24 11.58
C ILE A 37 -7.93 3.27 10.54
N ALA A 38 -6.74 3.12 9.99
CA ALA A 38 -6.21 4.01 8.97
C ALA A 38 -7.09 4.01 7.71
N GLN A 39 -7.49 2.84 7.20
CA GLN A 39 -8.37 2.73 6.03
C GLN A 39 -9.72 3.40 6.25
N VAL A 40 -10.36 3.14 7.40
CA VAL A 40 -11.65 3.76 7.74
C VAL A 40 -11.50 5.28 7.82
N LYS A 41 -10.44 5.78 8.44
CA LYS A 41 -10.16 7.22 8.58
C LYS A 41 -9.94 7.89 7.22
N VAL A 42 -9.15 7.29 6.33
CA VAL A 42 -8.92 7.80 4.97
C VAL A 42 -10.22 7.86 4.19
N LYS A 43 -11.00 6.77 4.15
CA LYS A 43 -12.27 6.71 3.43
C LYS A 43 -13.31 7.71 3.98
N SER A 44 -13.41 7.82 5.29
CA SER A 44 -14.30 8.78 5.96
C SER A 44 -13.93 10.22 5.64
N THR A 45 -12.61 10.54 5.70
CA THR A 45 -12.10 11.88 5.37
C THR A 45 -12.36 12.21 3.91
N PHE A 46 -12.08 11.29 2.99
CA PHE A 46 -12.38 11.47 1.57
C PHE A 46 -13.88 11.74 1.36
N ASN A 47 -14.76 10.93 1.92
CA ASN A 47 -16.22 11.10 1.80
C ASN A 47 -16.72 12.43 2.39
N LYS A 48 -16.09 12.92 3.45
CA LYS A 48 -16.42 14.23 4.04
C LYS A 48 -16.06 15.36 3.08
N TYR A 49 -14.84 15.38 2.58
CA TYR A 49 -14.34 16.47 1.73
C TYR A 49 -14.68 16.33 0.24
N SER A 50 -15.19 15.17 -0.19
CA SER A 50 -15.75 15.00 -1.54
C SER A 50 -17.04 15.81 -1.76
N LYS A 51 -17.71 16.20 -0.67
CA LYS A 51 -18.90 17.06 -0.70
C LYS A 51 -18.59 18.56 -0.66
N VAL A 52 -17.35 18.94 -0.45
CA VAL A 52 -16.90 20.31 -0.34
C VAL A 52 -16.25 20.72 -1.67
N SER A 53 -16.87 21.63 -2.39
CA SER A 53 -16.30 22.19 -3.64
C SER A 53 -15.15 23.15 -3.35
N SER A 54 -14.12 23.09 -4.18
CA SER A 54 -13.02 24.05 -4.14
C SER A 54 -13.48 25.43 -4.61
N SER A 55 -12.93 26.48 -4.02
CA SER A 55 -13.23 27.88 -4.38
C SER A 55 -12.92 28.19 -5.85
N LYS A 56 -11.87 27.60 -6.40
CA LYS A 56 -11.46 27.79 -7.81
C LYS A 56 -12.25 26.91 -8.79
N ARG A 57 -13.07 25.98 -8.33
CA ARG A 57 -13.86 25.02 -9.14
C ARG A 57 -13.07 24.29 -10.23
N MET A 58 -11.77 24.13 -10.04
CA MET A 58 -10.93 23.31 -10.92
C MET A 58 -11.16 21.83 -10.65
N THR A 59 -11.14 21.02 -11.71
CA THR A 59 -11.22 19.56 -11.56
C THR A 59 -9.88 18.98 -11.13
N GLY A 60 -9.88 17.72 -10.62
CA GLY A 60 -8.65 17.04 -10.29
C GLY A 60 -7.67 16.96 -11.46
N ALA A 61 -8.18 16.65 -12.67
CA ALA A 61 -7.36 16.62 -13.89
C ALA A 61 -6.74 17.98 -14.22
N MET A 62 -7.50 19.07 -14.11
CA MET A 62 -7.01 20.44 -14.37
C MET A 62 -5.91 20.83 -13.36
N VAL A 63 -6.08 20.48 -12.10
CA VAL A 63 -5.07 20.76 -11.07
C VAL A 63 -3.79 19.96 -11.33
N ALA A 64 -3.92 18.68 -11.67
CA ALA A 64 -2.78 17.84 -12.02
C ALA A 64 -2.00 18.42 -13.22
N GLU A 65 -2.70 18.82 -14.29
CA GLU A 65 -2.09 19.42 -15.46
C GLU A 65 -1.39 20.74 -15.12
N GLN A 66 -2.03 21.60 -14.34
CA GLN A 66 -1.43 22.86 -13.91
C GLN A 66 -0.17 22.65 -13.09
N LEU A 67 -0.18 21.68 -12.16
CA LEU A 67 0.99 21.36 -11.34
C LEU A 67 2.14 20.84 -12.19
N LEU A 68 1.90 19.88 -13.09
CA LEU A 68 2.93 19.36 -14.01
C LEU A 68 3.53 20.47 -14.86
N ARG A 69 2.70 21.30 -15.49
CA ARG A 69 3.15 22.42 -16.33
C ARG A 69 3.96 23.45 -15.54
N SER A 70 3.56 23.75 -14.30
CA SER A 70 4.29 24.68 -13.42
C SER A 70 5.70 24.21 -13.08
N GLN A 71 5.94 22.90 -13.16
CA GLN A 71 7.24 22.25 -12.96
C GLN A 71 7.98 21.94 -14.26
N GLY A 72 7.46 22.39 -15.40
CA GLY A 72 8.07 22.15 -16.71
C GLY A 72 7.98 20.70 -17.19
N ILE A 73 7.03 19.90 -16.65
CA ILE A 73 6.85 18.49 -16.98
C ILE A 73 5.71 18.40 -18.00
N TYR A 74 6.02 17.99 -19.24
CA TYR A 74 5.07 17.89 -20.34
C TYR A 74 4.89 16.48 -20.89
N ASP A 75 5.68 15.54 -20.39
CA ASP A 75 5.76 14.16 -20.87
C ASP A 75 4.94 13.16 -20.02
N VAL A 76 4.11 13.66 -19.11
CA VAL A 76 3.19 12.88 -18.30
C VAL A 76 1.78 12.97 -18.88
N SER A 77 1.21 11.82 -19.25
CA SER A 77 -0.16 11.70 -19.74
C SER A 77 -1.14 11.52 -18.59
N ILE A 78 -2.18 12.36 -18.55
CA ILE A 78 -3.25 12.25 -17.54
C ILE A 78 -4.40 11.44 -18.13
N GLN A 79 -4.76 10.33 -17.51
CA GLN A 79 -5.79 9.40 -17.97
C GLN A 79 -6.86 9.20 -16.90
N ARG A 80 -8.10 9.02 -17.36
CA ARG A 80 -9.22 8.64 -16.52
C ARG A 80 -9.29 7.12 -16.42
N VAL A 81 -9.40 6.60 -15.20
CA VAL A 81 -9.58 5.16 -14.93
C VAL A 81 -10.85 4.93 -14.12
N SER A 82 -11.51 3.80 -14.37
CA SER A 82 -12.71 3.43 -13.64
C SER A 82 -12.42 3.11 -12.19
N GLY A 83 -13.40 3.38 -11.32
CA GLY A 83 -13.32 3.06 -9.89
C GLY A 83 -13.32 4.31 -9.00
N SER A 84 -13.05 4.07 -7.71
CA SER A 84 -12.93 5.11 -6.69
C SER A 84 -11.68 4.83 -5.85
N LEU A 85 -10.83 5.84 -5.67
CA LEU A 85 -9.54 5.71 -4.99
C LEU A 85 -8.60 4.70 -5.67
N THR A 86 -8.69 4.58 -7.01
CA THR A 86 -7.79 3.79 -7.86
C THR A 86 -6.71 4.66 -8.50
N ASP A 87 -6.58 5.88 -7.99
CA ASP A 87 -5.64 6.87 -8.47
C ASP A 87 -4.20 6.37 -8.28
N ASN A 88 -3.36 6.55 -9.30
CA ASN A 88 -1.96 6.19 -9.22
C ASN A 88 -1.12 6.87 -10.30
N TYR A 89 0.17 7.06 -10.03
CA TYR A 89 1.16 7.40 -11.03
C TYR A 89 1.97 6.16 -11.43
N ASN A 90 2.07 5.88 -12.73
CA ASN A 90 2.90 4.83 -13.27
C ASN A 90 4.19 5.40 -13.89
N PRO A 91 5.35 5.21 -13.27
CA PRO A 91 6.61 5.77 -13.75
C PRO A 91 7.13 5.12 -15.03
N ARG A 92 6.68 3.88 -15.36
CA ARG A 92 7.17 3.16 -16.54
C ARG A 92 6.68 3.77 -17.85
N ASN A 93 5.41 4.17 -17.89
CA ASN A 93 4.77 4.76 -19.06
C ASN A 93 4.47 6.24 -18.87
N LYS A 94 4.91 6.85 -17.76
CA LYS A 94 4.67 8.26 -17.40
C LYS A 94 3.19 8.64 -17.46
N THR A 95 2.33 7.78 -16.90
CA THR A 95 0.89 7.97 -16.93
C THR A 95 0.38 8.27 -15.53
N LEU A 96 -0.35 9.36 -15.38
CA LEU A 96 -1.09 9.73 -14.18
C LEU A 96 -2.54 9.27 -14.36
N ASN A 97 -2.91 8.21 -13.68
CA ASN A 97 -4.26 7.66 -13.71
C ASN A 97 -5.08 8.28 -12.58
N LEU A 98 -6.19 8.92 -12.93
CA LEU A 98 -7.12 9.50 -11.97
C LEU A 98 -8.47 8.78 -12.06
N SER A 99 -9.00 8.37 -10.92
CA SER A 99 -10.29 7.67 -10.83
C SER A 99 -11.47 8.57 -11.23
N ASP A 100 -12.62 7.94 -11.54
CA ASP A 100 -13.85 8.66 -11.87
C ASP A 100 -14.26 9.70 -10.82
N SER A 101 -14.02 9.37 -9.55
CA SER A 101 -14.34 10.23 -8.42
C SER A 101 -13.41 11.45 -8.28
N VAL A 102 -12.27 11.46 -8.99
CA VAL A 102 -11.23 12.49 -8.90
C VAL A 102 -11.11 13.28 -10.19
N TYR A 103 -11.10 12.62 -11.35
CA TYR A 103 -10.78 13.22 -12.63
C TYR A 103 -11.63 14.47 -12.96
N ASN A 104 -12.95 14.33 -12.89
CA ASN A 104 -13.91 15.41 -13.21
C ASN A 104 -14.44 16.15 -11.97
N SER A 105 -14.05 15.75 -10.77
CA SER A 105 -14.58 16.31 -9.53
C SER A 105 -13.84 17.60 -9.16
N THR A 106 -14.61 18.62 -8.73
CA THR A 106 -14.10 19.90 -8.24
C THR A 106 -13.98 19.93 -6.71
N SER A 107 -14.15 18.79 -6.04
CA SER A 107 -14.11 18.70 -4.59
C SER A 107 -12.70 18.85 -4.02
N VAL A 108 -12.61 19.32 -2.79
CA VAL A 108 -11.34 19.45 -2.05
C VAL A 108 -10.63 18.10 -1.95
N ALA A 109 -11.38 17.01 -1.71
CA ALA A 109 -10.83 15.65 -1.66
C ALA A 109 -10.20 15.24 -3.01
N ALA A 110 -10.92 15.46 -4.11
CA ALA A 110 -10.42 15.11 -5.45
C ALA A 110 -9.15 15.88 -5.81
N ILE A 111 -9.12 17.19 -5.52
CA ILE A 111 -7.93 18.02 -5.73
C ILE A 111 -6.75 17.53 -4.89
N GLY A 112 -7.00 17.18 -3.63
CA GLY A 112 -5.96 16.66 -2.76
C GLY A 112 -5.35 15.35 -3.27
N VAL A 113 -6.18 14.42 -3.74
CA VAL A 113 -5.72 13.14 -4.34
C VAL A 113 -4.95 13.40 -5.63
N ALA A 114 -5.50 14.22 -6.55
CA ALA A 114 -4.83 14.56 -7.80
C ALA A 114 -3.47 15.22 -7.57
N ALA A 115 -3.38 16.14 -6.61
CA ALA A 115 -2.12 16.80 -6.24
C ALA A 115 -1.11 15.79 -5.62
N HIS A 116 -1.58 14.84 -4.83
CA HIS A 116 -0.74 13.78 -4.25
C HIS A 116 -0.09 12.91 -5.33
N GLU A 117 -0.89 12.38 -6.25
CA GLU A 117 -0.41 11.54 -7.34
C GLU A 117 0.49 12.32 -8.31
N THR A 118 0.16 13.59 -8.57
CA THR A 118 1.03 14.50 -9.34
C THR A 118 2.37 14.72 -8.63
N GLY A 119 2.37 14.78 -7.29
CA GLY A 119 3.59 14.84 -6.49
C GLY A 119 4.53 13.67 -6.76
N HIS A 120 4.01 12.45 -6.94
CA HIS A 120 4.80 11.29 -7.32
C HIS A 120 5.41 11.41 -8.73
N ALA A 121 4.67 11.99 -9.67
CA ALA A 121 5.19 12.28 -11.01
C ALA A 121 6.34 13.30 -10.98
N ILE A 122 6.19 14.36 -10.18
CA ILE A 122 7.22 15.39 -9.98
C ILE A 122 8.45 14.77 -9.29
N GLN A 123 8.28 13.99 -8.24
CA GLN A 123 9.37 13.29 -7.55
C GLN A 123 10.15 12.38 -8.51
N HIS A 124 9.44 11.66 -9.39
CA HIS A 124 10.06 10.82 -10.40
C HIS A 124 10.85 11.64 -11.43
N ALA A 125 10.29 12.75 -11.92
CA ALA A 125 10.95 13.62 -12.89
C ALA A 125 12.25 14.23 -12.33
N TYR A 126 12.28 14.57 -11.05
CA TYR A 126 13.48 15.10 -10.37
C TYR A 126 14.41 14.02 -9.80
N GLY A 127 14.15 12.74 -10.07
CA GLY A 127 15.01 11.65 -9.61
C GLY A 127 15.10 11.53 -8.08
N TYR A 128 13.98 11.74 -7.37
CA TYR A 128 13.96 11.70 -5.91
C TYR A 128 14.44 10.34 -5.38
N GLY A 129 15.59 10.33 -4.72
CA GLY A 129 16.32 9.13 -4.31
C GLY A 129 15.50 8.08 -3.56
N PRO A 130 14.72 8.42 -2.51
CA PRO A 130 13.88 7.45 -1.79
C PRO A 130 12.83 6.76 -2.68
N LEU A 131 12.25 7.47 -3.65
CA LEU A 131 11.30 6.87 -4.60
C LEU A 131 12.00 5.91 -5.56
N SER A 132 13.17 6.28 -6.07
CA SER A 132 13.99 5.44 -6.94
C SER A 132 14.43 4.16 -6.21
N PHE A 133 14.85 4.28 -4.96
CA PHE A 133 15.22 3.15 -4.11
C PHE A 133 14.03 2.19 -3.88
N ARG A 134 12.85 2.72 -3.53
CA ARG A 134 11.61 1.93 -3.41
C ARG A 134 11.32 1.17 -4.71
N THR A 135 11.41 1.85 -5.85
CA THR A 135 11.13 1.26 -7.17
C THR A 135 12.12 0.15 -7.52
N ALA A 136 13.39 0.31 -7.14
CA ALA A 136 14.41 -0.71 -7.34
C ALA A 136 14.22 -1.94 -6.42
N LEU A 137 13.73 -1.75 -5.19
CA LEU A 137 13.46 -2.84 -4.26
C LEU A 137 12.17 -3.63 -4.58
N PHE A 138 11.22 -3.01 -5.27
CA PHE A 138 9.92 -3.63 -5.54
C PHE A 138 10.01 -4.98 -6.27
N PRO A 139 10.78 -5.15 -7.37
CA PRO A 139 10.89 -6.44 -8.03
C PRO A 139 11.54 -7.50 -7.12
N LEU A 140 12.53 -7.13 -6.30
CA LEU A 140 13.16 -8.05 -5.36
C LEU A 140 12.17 -8.53 -4.29
N ALA A 141 11.38 -7.62 -3.72
CA ALA A 141 10.33 -7.96 -2.76
C ALA A 141 9.23 -8.83 -3.38
N SER A 142 8.84 -8.56 -4.63
CA SER A 142 7.85 -9.34 -5.37
C SER A 142 8.31 -10.78 -5.61
N VAL A 143 9.55 -10.97 -6.07
CA VAL A 143 10.13 -12.30 -6.27
C VAL A 143 10.25 -13.04 -4.93
N GLY A 144 10.75 -12.38 -3.88
CA GLY A 144 10.85 -12.95 -2.54
C GLY A 144 9.49 -13.43 -2.01
N SER A 145 8.44 -12.63 -2.21
CA SER A 145 7.07 -13.00 -1.82
C SER A 145 6.54 -14.24 -2.57
N GLN A 146 6.83 -14.36 -3.87
CA GLN A 146 6.41 -15.51 -4.67
C GLN A 146 7.18 -16.78 -4.28
N VAL A 147 8.49 -16.68 -4.05
CA VAL A 147 9.33 -17.80 -3.64
C VAL A 147 8.97 -18.27 -2.22
N SER A 148 8.63 -17.36 -1.31
CA SER A 148 8.25 -17.70 0.06
C SER A 148 7.05 -18.65 0.13
N TRP A 149 6.06 -18.48 -0.76
CA TRP A 149 4.91 -19.38 -0.84
C TRP A 149 5.33 -20.82 -1.19
N ILE A 150 6.23 -20.98 -2.16
CA ILE A 150 6.76 -22.29 -2.55
C ILE A 150 7.51 -22.94 -1.38
N LEU A 151 8.31 -22.16 -0.66
CA LEU A 151 9.04 -22.66 0.51
C LEU A 151 8.10 -23.10 1.64
N ILE A 152 7.01 -22.38 1.87
CA ILE A 152 5.97 -22.75 2.85
C ILE A 152 5.34 -24.08 2.48
N VAL A 153 4.94 -24.26 1.21
CA VAL A 153 4.32 -25.50 0.74
C VAL A 153 5.30 -26.68 0.85
N LEU A 154 6.55 -26.50 0.43
CA LEU A 154 7.59 -27.52 0.56
C LEU A 154 7.86 -27.90 2.03
N SER A 155 7.87 -26.92 2.93
CA SER A 155 8.02 -27.16 4.38
C SER A 155 6.88 -27.99 4.94
N LEU A 156 5.64 -27.74 4.52
CA LEU A 156 4.47 -28.52 4.94
C LEU A 156 4.47 -29.96 4.41
N ILE A 157 5.06 -30.21 3.24
CA ILE A 157 5.18 -31.56 2.69
C ILE A 157 6.30 -32.36 3.39
N HIS A 158 7.28 -31.68 3.96
CA HIS A 158 8.47 -32.32 4.58
C HIS A 158 8.28 -32.64 6.08
N ILE A 159 7.18 -32.23 6.70
CA ILE A 159 6.79 -32.57 8.07
C ILE A 159 5.85 -33.78 8.06
#